data_2a2609dfec4d847ed6cb726d93b8411b
#
_entry.id   2a2609dfec4d847ed6cb726d93b8411b
#
_cell.length_a   1.000
_cell.length_b   1.000
_cell.length_c   1.000
_cell.angle_alpha   90.00
_cell.angle_beta   90.00
_cell.angle_gamma   90.00
#
_symmetry.space_group_name_H-M   'P 1'
#
loop_
_entity.id
_entity.type
_entity.pdbx_description
1 polymer ?
#
loop_
_entity_poly.entity_id
_entity_poly.type
_entity_poly.pdbx_seq_one_letter_code
_entity_poly.pdbx_strand_id
1 'polypeptide(L)'
;MGRYITSTGTAGSVIRNVNSSTLTTYTALVNDRILANTNTAAITITLPASGMLDGDTIQIIDAGGYSSTNNITVLRNGQNIQGSANDLTIDLNNSTTTLLYTASYGWLVSSV
;
A
#
# COMPACT_ATOMS: atom_id res chain seq x y z
N MET A 1 7.81 29.06 -5.08
CA MET A 1 7.69 28.93 -4.31
C MET A 1 7.95 28.82 -3.85
N GLY A 2 7.57 28.73 -4.06
CA GLY A 2 7.36 28.70 -3.27
C GLY A 2 7.31 28.47 -2.99
N ARG A 3 7.16 28.56 -3.22
CA ARG A 3 6.92 28.36 -2.64
C ARG A 3 7.20 27.98 -2.14
N TYR A 4 6.90 27.99 -2.24
CA TYR A 4 6.92 27.51 -1.54
C TYR A 4 7.28 26.91 -1.21
N ILE A 5 7.10 26.74 -1.24
CA ILE A 5 7.22 26.12 -0.85
C ILE A 5 7.46 25.43 -0.48
N THR A 6 7.19 25.15 -0.30
CA THR A 6 7.26 24.31 0.06
C THR A 6 7.42 23.28 0.20
N SER A 7 7.12 22.78 0.07
CA SER A 7 7.12 21.77 0.27
C SER A 7 7.42 20.94 0.01
N THR A 8 7.71 20.96 0.04
CA THR A 8 7.82 19.88 0.17
C THR A 8 7.19 18.73 -0.19
N GLY A 9 7.52 18.03 -0.59
CA GLY A 9 6.75 16.92 -0.97
C GLY A 9 5.27 17.17 -1.02
N THR A 10 4.50 16.22 -1.52
CA THR A 10 3.05 16.29 -1.53
C THR A 10 2.52 16.22 -0.11
N ALA A 11 1.60 17.13 0.22
CA ALA A 11 0.94 17.11 1.52
C ALA A 11 0.28 15.75 1.74
N GLY A 12 0.53 15.11 2.86
CA GLY A 12 -0.05 13.86 3.28
C GLY A 12 0.64 12.60 2.78
N SER A 13 1.53 12.68 1.78
CA SER A 13 2.28 11.50 1.32
C SER A 13 3.41 11.18 2.29
N VAL A 14 3.48 9.92 2.75
CA VAL A 14 4.46 9.49 3.76
C VAL A 14 5.11 8.18 3.33
N ILE A 15 6.43 8.15 3.35
CA ILE A 15 7.21 6.93 3.13
C ILE A 15 7.20 6.09 4.41
N ARG A 16 6.83 4.80 4.28
CA ARG A 16 6.86 3.81 5.35
C ARG A 16 7.72 2.64 4.94
N ASN A 17 8.76 2.37 5.69
CA ASN A 17 9.61 1.20 5.47
C ASN A 17 9.09 0.04 6.31
N VAL A 18 8.76 -1.08 5.65
CA VAL A 18 8.31 -2.31 6.31
C VAL A 18 9.23 -3.43 5.87
N ASN A 19 10.10 -3.88 6.75
CA ASN A 19 11.08 -4.92 6.48
C ASN A 19 10.78 -6.14 7.33
N SER A 20 10.63 -7.30 6.69
CA SER A 20 10.24 -8.55 7.36
C SER A 20 11.25 -9.02 8.39
N SER A 21 12.48 -8.50 8.36
CA SER A 21 13.47 -8.80 9.40
C SER A 21 13.09 -8.22 10.77
N THR A 22 12.24 -7.20 10.80
CA THR A 22 11.84 -6.52 12.04
C THR A 22 10.32 -6.43 12.20
N LEU A 23 9.54 -6.47 11.12
CA LEU A 23 8.10 -6.26 11.17
C LEU A 23 7.44 -7.01 10.01
N THR A 24 6.51 -7.92 10.31
CA THR A 24 5.81 -8.70 9.29
C THR A 24 4.36 -8.27 9.09
N THR A 25 3.87 -7.32 9.88
CA THR A 25 2.51 -6.78 9.75
C THR A 25 2.54 -5.26 9.85
N TYR A 26 1.70 -4.60 9.07
CA TYR A 26 1.58 -3.16 9.12
C TYR A 26 0.16 -2.74 8.75
N THR A 27 -0.43 -1.84 9.53
CA THR A 27 -1.73 -1.25 9.20
C THR A 27 -1.50 0.07 8.47
N ALA A 28 -1.89 0.11 7.21
CA ALA A 28 -1.68 1.27 6.36
C ALA A 28 -2.57 2.43 6.75
N LEU A 29 -2.06 3.63 6.54
CA LEU A 29 -2.80 4.88 6.62
C LEU A 29 -2.95 5.45 5.22
N VAL A 30 -3.99 6.24 5.00
CA VAL A 30 -4.15 6.91 3.69
C VAL A 30 -2.90 7.75 3.38
N ASN A 31 -2.56 7.80 2.10
CA ASN A 31 -1.39 8.49 1.58
C ASN A 31 -0.04 7.85 1.93
N ASP A 32 -0.03 6.67 2.52
CA ASP A 32 1.20 5.91 2.73
C ASP A 32 1.82 5.49 1.40
N ARG A 33 3.14 5.57 1.34
CA ARG A 33 3.97 4.98 0.31
C ARG A 33 4.82 3.92 0.99
N ILE A 34 4.40 2.66 0.89
CA ILE A 34 4.97 1.55 1.66
C ILE A 34 6.07 0.89 0.85
N LEU A 35 7.29 0.97 1.36
CA LEU A 35 8.43 0.26 0.81
C LEU A 35 8.55 -1.06 1.57
N ALA A 36 8.04 -2.13 0.96
CA ALA A 36 8.00 -3.44 1.58
C ALA A 36 9.21 -4.26 1.16
N ASN A 37 9.84 -4.91 2.12
CA ASN A 37 10.94 -5.81 1.87
C ASN A 37 10.66 -7.14 2.58
N THR A 38 10.31 -8.15 1.78
CA THR A 38 9.96 -9.49 2.28
C THR A 38 11.16 -10.44 2.25
N ASN A 39 12.35 -9.94 2.55
CA ASN A 39 13.60 -10.70 2.42
C ASN A 39 13.67 -11.93 3.30
N THR A 40 13.04 -11.92 4.47
CA THR A 40 13.07 -13.06 5.40
C THR A 40 11.72 -13.74 5.61
N ALA A 41 10.61 -13.07 5.33
CA ALA A 41 9.26 -13.62 5.51
C ALA A 41 8.23 -12.80 4.74
N ALA A 42 7.05 -13.37 4.55
CA ALA A 42 5.90 -12.67 3.99
C ALA A 42 5.47 -11.50 4.89
N ILE A 43 4.91 -10.48 4.29
CA ILE A 43 4.38 -9.31 4.99
C ILE A 43 2.88 -9.23 4.75
N THR A 44 2.14 -8.87 5.79
CA THR A 44 0.72 -8.58 5.72
C THR A 44 0.48 -7.09 5.96
N ILE A 45 -0.20 -6.44 5.02
CA ILE A 45 -0.58 -5.04 5.12
C ILE A 45 -2.09 -4.97 5.21
N THR A 46 -2.61 -4.35 6.27
CA THR A 46 -4.04 -4.16 6.47
C THR A 46 -4.44 -2.76 6.04
N LEU A 47 -5.40 -2.65 5.13
CA LEU A 47 -5.92 -1.37 4.68
C LEU A 47 -6.74 -0.70 5.79
N PRO A 48 -6.87 0.64 5.78
CA PRO A 48 -7.70 1.32 6.76
C PRO A 48 -9.16 0.92 6.58
N ALA A 49 -9.89 0.81 7.71
CA ALA A 49 -11.30 0.42 7.71
C ALA A 49 -12.24 1.61 7.47
N SER A 50 -11.80 2.81 7.79
CA SER A 50 -12.63 4.01 7.74
C SER A 50 -11.77 5.26 7.59
N GLY A 51 -12.43 6.39 7.35
CA GLY A 51 -11.73 7.67 7.23
C GLY A 51 -11.16 7.96 5.85
N MET A 52 -11.39 7.07 4.87
CA MET A 52 -10.95 7.32 3.50
C MET A 52 -11.90 8.28 2.79
N LEU A 53 -11.34 9.11 1.95
CA LEU A 53 -12.06 10.02 1.05
C LEU A 53 -11.80 9.62 -0.39
N ASP A 54 -12.72 9.96 -1.30
CA ASP A 54 -12.51 9.76 -2.73
C ASP A 54 -11.18 10.38 -3.15
N GLY A 55 -10.37 9.61 -3.84
CA GLY A 55 -9.06 10.05 -4.31
C GLY A 55 -7.90 9.71 -3.38
N ASP A 56 -8.15 9.23 -2.18
CA ASP A 56 -7.08 8.78 -1.29
C ASP A 56 -6.33 7.61 -1.93
N THR A 57 -5.02 7.59 -1.76
CA THR A 57 -4.18 6.53 -2.33
C THR A 57 -3.30 5.90 -1.27
N ILE A 58 -2.99 4.62 -1.49
CA ILE A 58 -1.95 3.89 -0.79
C ILE A 58 -1.13 3.19 -1.86
N GLN A 59 0.19 3.30 -1.77
CA GLN A 59 1.08 2.65 -2.71
C GLN A 59 1.95 1.65 -1.99
N ILE A 60 2.07 0.45 -2.56
CA ILE A 60 2.88 -0.62 -2.00
C ILE A 60 3.91 -1.02 -3.04
N ILE A 61 5.18 -0.87 -2.67
CA ILE A 61 6.32 -1.12 -3.55
C ILE A 61 7.09 -2.31 -2.98
N ASP A 62 7.32 -3.32 -3.82
CA ASP A 62 8.22 -4.42 -3.46
C ASP A 62 9.67 -3.95 -3.58
N ALA A 63 10.13 -3.20 -2.58
CA ALA A 63 11.45 -2.58 -2.60
C ALA A 63 12.58 -3.60 -2.46
N GLY A 64 12.30 -4.73 -1.80
CA GLY A 64 13.30 -5.78 -1.60
C GLY A 64 13.47 -6.70 -2.80
N GLY A 65 12.45 -6.84 -3.63
CA GLY A 65 12.49 -7.72 -4.79
C GLY A 65 12.27 -9.19 -4.49
N TYR A 66 11.56 -9.52 -3.39
CA TYR A 66 11.37 -10.91 -2.95
C TYR A 66 9.91 -11.35 -2.93
N SER A 67 8.97 -10.55 -3.43
CA SER A 67 7.54 -10.84 -3.25
C SER A 67 7.06 -12.08 -4.00
N SER A 68 7.78 -12.56 -5.02
CA SER A 68 7.44 -13.82 -5.66
C SER A 68 7.74 -15.03 -4.76
N THR A 69 8.69 -14.90 -3.83
CA THR A 69 9.04 -15.95 -2.88
C THR A 69 8.27 -15.78 -1.57
N ASN A 70 8.29 -14.57 -1.03
CA ASN A 70 7.58 -14.21 0.20
C ASN A 70 6.57 -13.12 -0.14
N ASN A 71 5.31 -13.49 -0.29
CA ASN A 71 4.28 -12.59 -0.81
C ASN A 71 3.95 -11.45 0.16
N ILE A 72 3.43 -10.38 -0.41
CA ILE A 72 2.79 -9.31 0.36
C ILE A 72 1.29 -9.53 0.24
N THR A 73 0.62 -9.77 1.36
CA THR A 73 -0.83 -9.89 1.41
C THR A 73 -1.43 -8.58 1.87
N VAL A 74 -2.40 -8.07 1.11
CA VAL A 74 -3.12 -6.84 1.44
C VAL A 74 -4.50 -7.21 1.90
N LEU A 75 -4.77 -7.05 3.21
CA LEU A 75 -6.07 -7.32 3.79
C LEU A 75 -6.99 -6.13 3.55
N ARG A 76 -8.15 -6.39 2.97
CA ARG A 76 -9.11 -5.36 2.55
C ARG A 76 -9.80 -4.64 3.70
N ASN A 77 -9.85 -5.26 4.87
CA ASN A 77 -10.43 -4.68 6.10
C ASN A 77 -11.85 -4.13 5.91
N GLY A 78 -12.72 -4.93 5.29
CA GLY A 78 -14.13 -4.59 5.12
C GLY A 78 -14.49 -3.82 3.86
N GLN A 79 -13.52 -3.27 3.14
CA GLN A 79 -13.77 -2.60 1.85
C GLN A 79 -13.58 -3.60 0.71
N ASN A 80 -14.19 -3.34 -0.44
CA ASN A 80 -13.92 -4.12 -1.64
C ASN A 80 -12.58 -3.71 -2.27
N ILE A 81 -11.92 -4.67 -2.92
CA ILE A 81 -10.78 -4.41 -3.79
C ILE A 81 -11.16 -4.88 -5.18
N GLN A 82 -11.10 -3.98 -6.17
CA GLN A 82 -11.50 -4.26 -7.56
C GLN A 82 -12.92 -4.85 -7.66
N GLY A 83 -13.84 -4.30 -6.85
CA GLY A 83 -15.23 -4.71 -6.85
C GLY A 83 -15.51 -6.04 -6.16
N SER A 84 -14.53 -6.63 -5.49
CA SER A 84 -14.63 -7.97 -4.91
C SER A 84 -14.26 -7.96 -3.43
N ALA A 85 -14.94 -8.82 -2.66
CA ALA A 85 -14.67 -9.01 -1.23
C ALA A 85 -13.52 -10.02 -1.04
N ASN A 86 -12.40 -9.80 -1.74
CA ASN A 86 -11.21 -10.62 -1.64
C ASN A 86 -9.99 -9.76 -1.32
N ASP A 87 -9.08 -10.34 -0.54
CA ASP A 87 -7.80 -9.71 -0.27
C ASP A 87 -6.91 -9.78 -1.51
N LEU A 88 -5.89 -8.92 -1.56
CA LEU A 88 -4.97 -8.85 -2.67
C LEU A 88 -3.65 -9.52 -2.30
N THR A 89 -3.10 -10.31 -3.20
CA THR A 89 -1.75 -10.89 -3.05
C THR A 89 -0.82 -10.23 -4.06
N ILE A 90 0.28 -9.68 -3.57
CA ILE A 90 1.36 -9.14 -4.41
C ILE A 90 2.47 -10.20 -4.43
N ASP A 91 2.73 -10.75 -5.61
CA ASP A 91 3.68 -11.84 -5.80
C ASP A 91 4.63 -11.61 -6.97
N LEU A 92 4.72 -10.37 -7.46
CA LEU A 92 5.62 -9.99 -8.54
C LEU A 92 6.78 -9.16 -7.99
N ASN A 93 8.00 -9.65 -8.19
CA ASN A 93 9.21 -8.96 -7.73
C ASN A 93 9.31 -7.55 -8.34
N ASN A 94 9.73 -6.61 -7.51
CA ASN A 94 9.96 -5.21 -7.90
C ASN A 94 8.71 -4.51 -8.45
N SER A 95 7.52 -4.98 -8.07
CA SER A 95 6.27 -4.38 -8.50
C SER A 95 5.94 -3.13 -7.68
N THR A 96 5.14 -2.27 -8.28
CA THR A 96 4.51 -1.14 -7.61
C THR A 96 3.01 -1.29 -7.77
N THR A 97 2.30 -1.35 -6.66
CA THR A 97 0.84 -1.47 -6.62
C THR A 97 0.26 -0.21 -6.02
N THR A 98 -0.60 0.47 -6.76
CA THR A 98 -1.29 1.66 -6.29
C THR A 98 -2.75 1.34 -6.05
N LEU A 99 -3.24 1.66 -4.86
CA LEU A 99 -4.64 1.52 -4.49
C LEU A 99 -5.26 2.92 -4.40
N LEU A 100 -6.31 3.13 -5.17
CA LEU A 100 -7.08 4.38 -5.19
C LEU A 100 -8.44 4.12 -4.56
N TYR A 101 -8.79 4.87 -3.54
CA TYR A 101 -10.09 4.72 -2.89
C TYR A 101 -11.18 5.54 -3.56
N THR A 102 -12.35 4.92 -3.72
CA THR A 102 -13.58 5.60 -4.05
C THR A 102 -14.70 5.03 -3.16
N ALA A 103 -15.60 5.87 -2.70
CA ALA A 103 -16.72 5.39 -1.90
C ALA A 103 -17.63 4.47 -2.71
N SER A 104 -17.73 4.70 -4.04
CA SER A 104 -18.61 3.92 -4.91
C SER A 104 -18.07 2.53 -5.21
N TYR A 105 -16.74 2.37 -5.34
CA TYR A 105 -16.13 1.12 -5.82
C TYR A 105 -15.18 0.47 -4.82
N GLY A 106 -14.92 1.12 -3.68
CA GLY A 106 -13.86 0.69 -2.76
C GLY A 106 -12.49 1.01 -3.33
N TRP A 107 -11.54 0.10 -3.14
CA TRP A 107 -10.17 0.26 -3.62
C TRP A 107 -10.03 -0.25 -5.05
N LEU A 108 -9.54 0.62 -5.92
CA LEU A 108 -9.19 0.28 -7.31
C LEU A 108 -7.69 0.12 -7.39
N VAL A 109 -7.23 -0.88 -8.15
CA VAL A 109 -5.82 -1.29 -8.14
C VAL A 109 -5.20 -1.11 -9.50
N SER A 110 -4.00 -0.53 -9.54
CA SER A 110 -3.12 -0.59 -10.69
C SER A 110 -1.76 -1.12 -10.26
N SER A 111 -1.13 -1.91 -11.12
CA SER A 111 0.17 -2.55 -10.83
C SER A 111 1.13 -2.38 -11.99
N VAL A 112 2.38 -2.16 -11.66
CA VAL A 112 3.48 -2.15 -12.61
C VAL A 112 4.69 -2.88 -12.06
#